data_192b0ff3e9503931a93d1f36519b494f
#
_entry.id   192b0ff3e9503931a93d1f36519b494f
#
_cell.length_a   1.000
_cell.length_b   1.000
_cell.length_c   1.000
_cell.angle_alpha   90.00
_cell.angle_beta   90.00
_cell.angle_gamma   90.00
#
_symmetry.space_group_name_H-M   'P 1'
#
loop_
_entity.id
_entity.type
_entity.pdbx_description
1 polymer ?
#
loop_
_entity_poly.entity_id
_entity_poly.type
_entity_poly.pdbx_seq_one_letter_code
_entity_poly.pdbx_strand_id
1 'polypeptide(L)'
;MPKINKKATTIDRLEIYAKTSLKILRGYLKGSWLKEKSFPIFVGKHVDISHKQSIFCGKNVKFEDYSEIHGLSTHGLHFGNNVTIGRYTEIRPSSYYGVGNIGYGLTMGDKSSIGPFGFIGCSGKIKIGKNVMIGPRVSMFAENHNFDNPNMTIKQQGVNNKGIVIEDDCWIGSGVIILDGVTIGKGTVIGAGTLVTKNVPANSIIYDKRARVGKDRIILKN
;
A
#
# COMPACT_ATOMS: atom_id res chain seq x y z
N MET A 1 -22.47 -5.40 -3.64
CA MET A 1 -22.05 -4.55 -2.50
C MET A 1 -22.24 -5.32 -1.22
N PRO A 2 -21.34 -5.23 -0.24
CA PRO A 2 -21.59 -5.82 1.07
C PRO A 2 -22.88 -5.23 1.65
N LYS A 3 -23.70 -6.07 2.29
CA LYS A 3 -24.96 -5.62 2.89
C LYS A 3 -24.66 -4.69 4.06
N ILE A 4 -25.27 -3.50 4.09
CA ILE A 4 -25.21 -2.59 5.22
C ILE A 4 -25.75 -3.29 6.45
N ASN A 5 -25.07 -3.12 7.60
CA ASN A 5 -25.45 -3.75 8.85
C ASN A 5 -26.92 -3.39 9.19
N LYS A 6 -27.68 -4.38 9.68
CA LYS A 6 -29.09 -4.18 10.05
C LYS A 6 -29.30 -3.16 11.17
N LYS A 7 -28.29 -2.93 12.02
CA LYS A 7 -28.31 -1.93 13.10
C LYS A 7 -28.10 -0.49 12.63
N ALA A 8 -27.69 -0.27 11.37
CA ALA A 8 -27.56 1.08 10.81
C ALA A 8 -28.93 1.73 10.67
N THR A 9 -29.08 2.95 11.16
CA THR A 9 -30.31 3.75 11.07
C THR A 9 -30.61 4.16 9.64
N THR A 10 -31.81 4.64 9.37
CA THR A 10 -32.16 5.17 8.05
C THR A 10 -31.26 6.33 7.65
N ILE A 11 -30.91 7.19 8.59
CA ILE A 11 -29.99 8.33 8.36
C ILE A 11 -28.59 7.84 7.99
N ASP A 12 -28.04 6.86 8.74
CA ASP A 12 -26.74 6.24 8.41
C ASP A 12 -26.73 5.67 6.99
N ARG A 13 -27.81 4.99 6.62
CA ARG A 13 -27.94 4.38 5.28
C ARG A 13 -27.97 5.45 4.18
N LEU A 14 -28.73 6.52 4.37
CA LEU A 14 -28.79 7.63 3.43
C LEU A 14 -27.41 8.28 3.26
N GLU A 15 -26.69 8.52 4.37
CA GLU A 15 -25.35 9.06 4.33
C GLU A 15 -24.36 8.14 3.59
N ILE A 16 -24.39 6.82 3.89
CA ILE A 16 -23.55 5.83 3.21
C ILE A 16 -23.85 5.80 1.71
N TYR A 17 -25.13 5.79 1.32
CA TYR A 17 -25.51 5.79 -0.10
C TYR A 17 -25.06 7.07 -0.80
N ALA A 18 -25.31 8.25 -0.21
CA ALA A 18 -24.91 9.52 -0.77
C ALA A 18 -23.38 9.60 -0.98
N LYS A 19 -22.59 9.27 0.06
CA LYS A 19 -21.13 9.26 -0.04
C LYS A 19 -20.64 8.25 -1.09
N THR A 20 -21.24 7.06 -1.12
CA THR A 20 -20.86 6.00 -2.07
C THR A 20 -21.18 6.40 -3.50
N SER A 21 -22.36 6.98 -3.76
CA SER A 21 -22.75 7.46 -5.09
C SER A 21 -21.82 8.54 -5.61
N LEU A 22 -21.41 9.48 -4.76
CA LEU A 22 -20.44 10.51 -5.12
C LEU A 22 -19.05 9.91 -5.44
N LYS A 23 -18.62 8.86 -4.73
CA LYS A 23 -17.37 8.15 -5.05
C LYS A 23 -17.45 7.43 -6.39
N ILE A 24 -18.58 6.82 -6.71
CA ILE A 24 -18.82 6.17 -8.01
C ILE A 24 -18.79 7.21 -9.14
N LEU A 25 -19.47 8.33 -8.97
CA LEU A 25 -19.48 9.41 -9.96
C LEU A 25 -18.06 9.92 -10.24
N ARG A 26 -17.25 10.18 -9.20
CA ARG A 26 -15.84 10.55 -9.38
C ARG A 26 -15.05 9.41 -10.04
N GLY A 27 -15.38 8.15 -9.74
CA GLY A 27 -14.80 6.98 -10.37
C GLY A 27 -15.04 6.93 -11.87
N TYR A 28 -16.24 7.26 -12.34
CA TYR A 28 -16.51 7.40 -13.78
C TYR A 28 -15.68 8.54 -14.40
N LEU A 29 -15.62 9.70 -13.76
CA LEU A 29 -14.89 10.87 -14.29
C LEU A 29 -13.38 10.64 -14.31
N LYS A 30 -12.79 10.27 -13.17
CA LYS A 30 -11.32 10.09 -13.03
C LYS A 30 -10.81 8.77 -13.61
N GLY A 31 -11.62 7.71 -13.57
CA GLY A 31 -11.28 6.39 -14.07
C GLY A 31 -11.40 6.23 -15.59
N SER A 32 -12.01 7.17 -16.30
CA SER A 32 -12.21 7.06 -17.76
C SER A 32 -10.92 6.90 -18.57
N TRP A 33 -9.82 7.42 -18.07
CA TRP A 33 -8.51 7.44 -18.73
C TRP A 33 -7.55 6.35 -18.22
N LEU A 34 -8.01 5.44 -17.36
CA LEU A 34 -7.22 4.28 -16.94
C LEU A 34 -7.01 3.33 -18.12
N LYS A 35 -5.87 2.65 -18.16
CA LYS A 35 -5.50 1.73 -19.25
C LYS A 35 -6.53 0.63 -19.42
N GLU A 36 -6.84 -0.06 -18.33
CA GLU A 36 -7.92 -1.05 -18.26
C GLU A 36 -8.74 -0.82 -17.01
N LYS A 37 -10.05 -1.04 -17.11
CA LYS A 37 -10.97 -0.78 -16.01
C LYS A 37 -12.23 -1.62 -16.09
N SER A 38 -12.70 -2.06 -14.92
CA SER A 38 -14.01 -2.68 -14.74
C SER A 38 -14.80 -1.87 -13.70
N PHE A 39 -15.90 -1.28 -14.12
CA PHE A 39 -16.73 -0.48 -13.21
C PHE A 39 -17.59 -1.38 -12.29
N PRO A 40 -18.02 -0.85 -11.10
CA PRO A 40 -17.73 0.47 -10.58
C PRO A 40 -16.32 0.58 -9.98
N ILE A 41 -15.72 1.77 -10.11
CA ILE A 41 -14.53 2.20 -9.37
C ILE A 41 -14.98 3.32 -8.43
N PHE A 42 -14.48 3.31 -7.20
CA PHE A 42 -14.85 4.30 -6.18
C PHE A 42 -13.66 5.22 -5.95
N VAL A 43 -13.83 6.50 -6.21
CA VAL A 43 -12.77 7.49 -6.02
C VAL A 43 -13.20 8.51 -4.97
N GLY A 44 -12.43 8.61 -3.91
CA GLY A 44 -12.63 9.52 -2.79
C GLY A 44 -12.44 11.00 -3.17
N LYS A 45 -12.53 11.89 -2.19
CA LYS A 45 -12.20 13.30 -2.34
C LYS A 45 -10.68 13.46 -2.46
N HIS A 46 -10.23 14.42 -3.27
CA HIS A 46 -8.81 14.79 -3.40
C HIS A 46 -7.87 13.60 -3.69
N VAL A 47 -8.38 12.53 -4.32
CA VAL A 47 -7.53 11.45 -4.81
C VAL A 47 -6.75 11.95 -6.00
N ASP A 48 -5.42 11.84 -5.95
CA ASP A 48 -4.57 12.07 -7.10
C ASP A 48 -4.31 10.77 -7.86
N ILE A 49 -4.58 10.76 -9.15
CA ILE A 49 -4.30 9.63 -10.05
C ILE A 49 -3.56 10.18 -11.25
N SER A 50 -2.27 9.93 -11.31
CA SER A 50 -1.40 10.37 -12.38
C SER A 50 -0.91 9.19 -13.24
N HIS A 51 -0.48 9.47 -14.49
CA HIS A 51 -0.01 8.46 -15.46
C HIS A 51 -0.98 7.28 -15.63
N LYS A 52 -2.25 7.61 -15.82
CA LYS A 52 -3.40 6.67 -15.86
C LYS A 52 -3.29 5.58 -16.91
N GLN A 53 -2.53 5.82 -17.99
CA GLN A 53 -2.25 4.86 -19.05
C GLN A 53 -1.43 3.64 -18.60
N SER A 54 -0.91 3.64 -17.38
CA SER A 54 -0.20 2.52 -16.77
C SER A 54 -0.93 1.95 -15.55
N ILE A 55 -2.24 2.23 -15.41
CA ILE A 55 -3.05 1.77 -14.27
C ILE A 55 -4.18 0.87 -14.77
N PHE A 56 -4.28 -0.32 -14.17
CA PHE A 56 -5.22 -1.37 -14.50
C PHE A 56 -6.08 -1.69 -13.28
N CYS A 57 -7.39 -1.58 -13.40
CA CYS A 57 -8.33 -1.77 -12.30
C CYS A 57 -9.38 -2.83 -12.61
N GLY A 58 -9.46 -3.84 -11.78
CA GLY A 58 -10.60 -4.75 -11.72
C GLY A 58 -11.87 -4.06 -11.17
N LYS A 59 -12.90 -4.86 -10.94
CA LYS A 59 -14.21 -4.37 -10.46
C LYS A 59 -14.17 -4.02 -8.97
N ASN A 60 -14.91 -2.98 -8.57
CA ASN A 60 -15.03 -2.53 -7.18
C ASN A 60 -13.71 -2.08 -6.52
N VAL A 61 -12.77 -1.56 -7.30
CA VAL A 61 -11.57 -0.94 -6.75
C VAL A 61 -11.95 0.38 -6.06
N LYS A 62 -11.39 0.61 -4.87
CA LYS A 62 -11.64 1.80 -4.06
C LYS A 62 -10.33 2.52 -3.79
N PHE A 63 -10.25 3.77 -4.24
CA PHE A 63 -9.22 4.73 -3.84
C PHE A 63 -9.86 5.70 -2.85
N GLU A 64 -9.50 5.60 -1.59
CA GLU A 64 -10.09 6.40 -0.52
C GLU A 64 -9.52 7.83 -0.51
N ASP A 65 -10.21 8.74 0.21
CA ASP A 65 -9.91 10.17 0.21
C ASP A 65 -8.42 10.47 0.42
N TYR A 66 -7.87 11.41 -0.35
CA TYR A 66 -6.47 11.90 -0.28
C TYR A 66 -5.41 10.82 -0.57
N SER A 67 -5.76 9.70 -1.18
CA SER A 67 -4.75 8.75 -1.64
C SER A 67 -4.08 9.26 -2.91
N GLU A 68 -2.80 8.88 -3.10
CA GLU A 68 -2.00 9.18 -4.29
C GLU A 68 -1.65 7.89 -5.02
N ILE A 69 -2.00 7.82 -6.30
CA ILE A 69 -1.81 6.66 -7.17
C ILE A 69 -0.99 7.10 -8.36
N HIS A 70 0.33 6.96 -8.28
CA HIS A 70 1.26 7.41 -9.29
C HIS A 70 1.62 6.27 -10.24
N GLY A 71 1.08 6.28 -11.46
CA GLY A 71 1.19 5.16 -12.40
C GLY A 71 2.50 5.08 -13.20
N LEU A 72 3.41 6.05 -13.09
CA LEU A 72 4.65 6.08 -13.89
C LEU A 72 5.58 4.92 -13.54
N SER A 73 5.46 3.84 -14.28
CA SER A 73 6.20 2.59 -14.06
C SER A 73 6.30 1.77 -15.34
N THR A 74 7.28 0.87 -15.40
CA THR A 74 7.54 0.03 -16.59
C THR A 74 6.50 -1.08 -16.77
N HIS A 75 5.94 -1.61 -15.67
CA HIS A 75 4.96 -2.70 -15.69
C HIS A 75 3.56 -2.27 -15.23
N GLY A 76 3.39 -1.02 -14.79
CA GLY A 76 2.11 -0.50 -14.37
C GLY A 76 1.71 -0.84 -12.94
N LEU A 77 0.54 -0.32 -12.55
CA LEU A 77 -0.12 -0.62 -11.29
C LEU A 77 -1.37 -1.46 -11.59
N HIS A 78 -1.39 -2.69 -11.12
CA HIS A 78 -2.47 -3.64 -11.35
C HIS A 78 -3.25 -3.91 -10.07
N PHE A 79 -4.51 -3.53 -10.05
CA PHE A 79 -5.43 -3.75 -8.94
C PHE A 79 -6.49 -4.78 -9.33
N GLY A 80 -6.55 -5.89 -8.65
CA GLY A 80 -7.57 -6.93 -8.84
C GLY A 80 -8.96 -6.46 -8.41
N ASN A 81 -9.91 -7.39 -8.34
CA ASN A 81 -11.29 -7.09 -7.95
C ASN A 81 -11.41 -6.85 -6.43
N ASN A 82 -12.27 -5.90 -6.04
CA ASN A 82 -12.57 -5.58 -4.64
C ASN A 82 -11.35 -5.11 -3.83
N VAL A 83 -10.35 -4.52 -4.49
CA VAL A 83 -9.19 -3.93 -3.83
C VAL A 83 -9.57 -2.60 -3.18
N THR A 84 -8.98 -2.32 -2.01
CA THR A 84 -9.18 -1.03 -1.32
C THR A 84 -7.83 -0.41 -0.96
N ILE A 85 -7.62 0.81 -1.39
CA ILE A 85 -6.47 1.65 -1.00
C ILE A 85 -6.99 2.70 -0.03
N GLY A 86 -6.48 2.66 1.20
CA GLY A 86 -6.89 3.51 2.30
C GLY A 86 -6.57 4.98 2.09
N ARG A 87 -7.22 5.85 2.85
CA ARG A 87 -6.99 7.29 2.78
C ARG A 87 -5.54 7.66 3.11
N TYR A 88 -5.02 8.70 2.46
CA TYR A 88 -3.64 9.17 2.61
C TYR A 88 -2.57 8.09 2.34
N THR A 89 -2.91 7.06 1.57
CA THR A 89 -1.94 6.05 1.12
C THR A 89 -1.31 6.50 -0.18
N GLU A 90 0.01 6.40 -0.25
CA GLU A 90 0.81 6.78 -1.42
C GLU A 90 1.37 5.53 -2.09
N ILE A 91 1.17 5.40 -3.41
CA ILE A 91 1.74 4.34 -4.25
C ILE A 91 2.64 5.00 -5.27
N ARG A 92 3.96 4.82 -5.12
CA ARG A 92 4.99 5.51 -5.89
C ARG A 92 6.02 4.54 -6.47
N PRO A 93 5.97 4.25 -7.77
CA PRO A 93 6.99 3.45 -8.45
C PRO A 93 8.25 4.25 -8.82
N SER A 94 8.15 5.57 -8.97
CA SER A 94 9.26 6.42 -9.39
C SER A 94 9.22 7.79 -8.71
N SER A 95 10.27 8.59 -8.92
CA SER A 95 10.23 9.99 -8.51
C SER A 95 9.10 10.73 -9.23
N TYR A 96 8.53 11.72 -8.57
CA TYR A 96 7.39 12.51 -9.10
C TYR A 96 7.67 13.12 -10.48
N TYR A 97 8.91 13.51 -10.73
CA TYR A 97 9.30 14.19 -11.97
C TYR A 97 9.77 13.25 -13.08
N GLY A 98 9.75 11.92 -12.87
CA GLY A 98 10.22 10.96 -13.86
C GLY A 98 11.70 11.09 -14.20
N VAL A 99 12.49 11.71 -13.32
CA VAL A 99 13.93 11.86 -13.49
C VAL A 99 14.63 10.61 -12.98
N GLY A 100 15.50 10.04 -13.79
CA GLY A 100 16.20 8.79 -13.49
C GLY A 100 15.42 7.56 -13.95
N ASN A 101 15.65 6.43 -13.29
CA ASN A 101 14.99 5.17 -13.64
C ASN A 101 13.51 5.20 -13.27
N ILE A 102 12.67 4.81 -14.23
CA ILE A 102 11.25 4.53 -13.98
C ILE A 102 11.17 3.19 -13.25
N GLY A 103 10.46 3.14 -12.13
CA GLY A 103 10.32 1.94 -11.33
C GLY A 103 9.47 0.84 -11.99
N TYR A 104 9.44 -0.32 -11.35
CA TYR A 104 8.74 -1.48 -11.88
C TYR A 104 7.22 -1.35 -11.77
N GLY A 105 6.70 -1.15 -10.56
CA GLY A 105 5.26 -1.06 -10.29
C GLY A 105 4.73 -2.08 -9.27
N LEU A 106 3.39 -2.19 -9.20
CA LEU A 106 2.66 -2.96 -8.19
C LEU A 106 1.64 -3.90 -8.85
N THR A 107 1.55 -5.14 -8.36
CA THR A 107 0.40 -6.02 -8.61
C THR A 107 -0.27 -6.36 -7.30
N MET A 108 -1.58 -6.18 -7.21
CA MET A 108 -2.38 -6.45 -6.01
C MET A 108 -3.56 -7.36 -6.35
N GLY A 109 -3.63 -8.52 -5.71
CA GLY A 109 -4.65 -9.54 -5.95
C GLY A 109 -6.03 -9.17 -5.38
N ASP A 110 -7.02 -9.95 -5.78
CA ASP A 110 -8.42 -9.74 -5.41
C ASP A 110 -8.65 -9.68 -3.91
N LYS A 111 -9.60 -8.83 -3.48
CA LYS A 111 -10.07 -8.70 -2.09
C LYS A 111 -8.98 -8.28 -1.08
N SER A 112 -7.87 -7.74 -1.57
CA SER A 112 -6.80 -7.24 -0.71
C SER A 112 -6.98 -5.76 -0.41
N SER A 113 -6.45 -5.32 0.74
CA SER A 113 -6.61 -3.94 1.18
C SER A 113 -5.34 -3.40 1.82
N ILE A 114 -5.06 -2.12 1.57
CA ILE A 114 -4.04 -1.34 2.27
C ILE A 114 -4.78 -0.32 3.14
N GLY A 115 -4.45 -0.31 4.43
CA GLY A 115 -5.00 0.63 5.41
C GLY A 115 -4.55 2.07 5.15
N PRO A 116 -5.10 3.04 5.89
CA PRO A 116 -4.76 4.45 5.72
C PRO A 116 -3.30 4.76 6.10
N PHE A 117 -2.76 5.84 5.48
CA PHE A 117 -1.40 6.33 5.69
C PHE A 117 -0.32 5.31 5.33
N GLY A 118 -0.56 4.44 4.35
CA GLY A 118 0.44 3.52 3.83
C GLY A 118 1.40 4.23 2.87
N PHE A 119 2.64 3.76 2.81
CA PHE A 119 3.61 4.16 1.79
C PHE A 119 4.10 2.94 1.03
N ILE A 120 3.88 2.91 -0.28
CA ILE A 120 4.22 1.78 -1.16
C ILE A 120 5.21 2.27 -2.22
N GLY A 121 6.50 2.23 -1.86
CA GLY A 121 7.61 2.55 -2.77
C GLY A 121 7.92 1.36 -3.67
N CYS A 122 7.25 1.29 -4.82
CA CYS A 122 7.33 0.16 -5.75
C CYS A 122 8.25 0.45 -6.95
N SER A 123 9.42 1.05 -6.69
CA SER A 123 10.47 1.18 -7.71
C SER A 123 11.04 -0.18 -8.07
N GLY A 124 11.23 -1.10 -7.13
CA GLY A 124 11.28 -2.53 -7.39
C GLY A 124 9.87 -3.13 -7.49
N LYS A 125 9.80 -4.38 -7.96
CA LYS A 125 8.53 -5.12 -8.08
C LYS A 125 7.88 -5.33 -6.71
N ILE A 126 6.64 -4.91 -6.53
CA ILE A 126 5.82 -5.32 -5.39
C ILE A 126 4.68 -6.20 -5.88
N LYS A 127 4.56 -7.41 -5.31
CA LYS A 127 3.44 -8.32 -5.55
C LYS A 127 2.72 -8.60 -4.24
N ILE A 128 1.43 -8.25 -4.18
CA ILE A 128 0.53 -8.56 -3.06
C ILE A 128 -0.50 -9.57 -3.57
N GLY A 129 -0.64 -10.68 -2.88
CA GLY A 129 -1.57 -11.76 -3.19
C GLY A 129 -3.03 -11.40 -2.99
N LYS A 130 -3.90 -12.42 -2.98
CA LYS A 130 -5.34 -12.30 -2.74
C LYS A 130 -5.66 -12.36 -1.25
N ASN A 131 -6.76 -11.71 -0.84
CA ASN A 131 -7.26 -11.70 0.55
C ASN A 131 -6.23 -11.18 1.57
N VAL A 132 -5.30 -10.33 1.16
CA VAL A 132 -4.29 -9.76 2.06
C VAL A 132 -4.86 -8.52 2.76
N MET A 133 -4.75 -8.49 4.08
CA MET A 133 -5.13 -7.34 4.90
C MET A 133 -3.87 -6.62 5.40
N ILE A 134 -3.67 -5.38 4.95
CA ILE A 134 -2.55 -4.55 5.36
C ILE A 134 -3.08 -3.41 6.23
N GLY A 135 -2.56 -3.33 7.46
CA GLY A 135 -2.96 -2.35 8.46
C GLY A 135 -2.56 -0.91 8.12
N PRO A 136 -3.00 0.07 8.93
CA PRO A 136 -2.58 1.46 8.80
C PRO A 136 -1.07 1.66 8.95
N ARG A 137 -0.53 2.70 8.29
CA ARG A 137 0.87 3.14 8.40
C ARG A 137 1.90 2.05 8.07
N VAL A 138 1.55 1.10 7.22
CA VAL A 138 2.51 0.13 6.69
C VAL A 138 3.34 0.80 5.61
N SER A 139 4.67 0.58 5.65
CA SER A 139 5.60 1.07 4.64
C SER A 139 6.30 -0.09 3.95
N MET A 140 6.37 -0.03 2.62
CA MET A 140 7.08 -1.00 1.78
C MET A 140 8.12 -0.25 0.96
N PHE A 141 9.37 -0.66 1.06
CA PHE A 141 10.48 -0.06 0.34
C PHE A 141 11.13 -1.13 -0.54
N ALA A 142 10.75 -1.17 -1.82
CA ALA A 142 11.26 -2.17 -2.77
C ALA A 142 12.50 -1.66 -3.51
N GLU A 143 13.36 -0.94 -2.82
CA GLU A 143 14.67 -0.51 -3.32
C GLU A 143 15.64 -0.25 -2.20
N ASN A 144 16.95 -0.33 -2.51
CA ASN A 144 18.03 0.12 -1.65
C ASN A 144 19.01 0.99 -2.45
N HIS A 145 19.57 2.01 -1.82
CA HIS A 145 20.69 2.74 -2.41
C HIS A 145 21.98 1.93 -2.29
N ASN A 146 22.80 1.95 -3.35
CA ASN A 146 24.16 1.43 -3.29
C ASN A 146 25.07 2.41 -2.54
N PHE A 147 25.92 1.92 -1.66
CA PHE A 147 26.77 2.75 -0.80
C PHE A 147 28.18 2.15 -0.58
N ASP A 148 28.53 1.09 -1.29
CA ASP A 148 29.76 0.32 -1.05
C ASP A 148 31.03 1.01 -1.55
N ASN A 149 30.92 1.99 -2.47
CA ASN A 149 32.07 2.71 -3.02
C ASN A 149 32.30 4.03 -2.27
N PRO A 150 33.34 4.12 -1.39
CA PRO A 150 33.62 5.34 -0.63
C PRO A 150 34.11 6.52 -1.48
N ASN A 151 34.51 6.29 -2.73
CA ASN A 151 34.99 7.33 -3.64
C ASN A 151 33.87 7.96 -4.48
N MET A 152 32.62 7.55 -4.28
CA MET A 152 31.45 8.11 -4.96
C MET A 152 30.40 8.54 -3.95
N THR A 153 29.65 9.59 -4.27
CA THR A 153 28.48 9.93 -3.44
C THR A 153 27.43 8.81 -3.55
N ILE A 154 26.69 8.54 -2.47
CA ILE A 154 25.61 7.53 -2.46
C ILE A 154 24.64 7.77 -3.63
N LYS A 155 24.29 9.03 -3.89
CA LYS A 155 23.41 9.41 -5.00
C LYS A 155 23.92 8.96 -6.38
N GLN A 156 25.24 9.00 -6.61
CA GLN A 156 25.86 8.59 -7.88
C GLN A 156 25.96 7.07 -8.05
N GLN A 157 25.94 6.32 -6.94
CA GLN A 157 26.04 4.85 -6.99
C GLN A 157 24.74 4.18 -7.43
N GLY A 158 23.63 4.94 -7.51
CA GLY A 158 22.34 4.43 -7.95
C GLY A 158 21.63 3.54 -6.91
N VAL A 159 20.71 2.73 -7.39
CA VAL A 159 19.87 1.86 -6.56
C VAL A 159 19.92 0.43 -7.06
N ASN A 160 19.66 -0.52 -6.17
CA ASN A 160 19.31 -1.89 -6.51
C ASN A 160 17.93 -2.23 -5.93
N ASN A 161 17.24 -3.16 -6.58
CA ASN A 161 15.94 -3.60 -6.15
C ASN A 161 15.74 -5.09 -6.47
N LYS A 162 15.31 -5.86 -5.45
CA LYS A 162 14.97 -7.28 -5.54
C LYS A 162 13.46 -7.49 -5.58
N GLY A 163 12.73 -6.52 -5.03
CA GLY A 163 11.28 -6.53 -4.94
C GLY A 163 10.74 -7.13 -3.64
N ILE A 164 9.43 -6.98 -3.43
CA ILE A 164 8.71 -7.50 -2.27
C ILE A 164 7.58 -8.41 -2.76
N VAL A 165 7.40 -9.56 -2.10
CA VAL A 165 6.28 -10.46 -2.33
C VAL A 165 5.53 -10.70 -1.03
N ILE A 166 4.23 -10.48 -1.03
CA ILE A 166 3.30 -10.90 0.02
C ILE A 166 2.35 -11.90 -0.62
N GLU A 167 2.39 -13.14 -0.18
CA GLU A 167 1.52 -14.18 -0.72
C GLU A 167 0.07 -14.02 -0.22
N ASP A 168 -0.81 -14.94 -0.63
CA ASP A 168 -2.23 -14.89 -0.34
C ASP A 168 -2.52 -15.03 1.17
N ASP A 169 -3.65 -14.47 1.61
CA ASP A 169 -4.23 -14.69 2.94
C ASP A 169 -3.31 -14.26 4.10
N CYS A 170 -2.55 -13.18 3.91
CA CYS A 170 -1.68 -12.61 4.95
C CYS A 170 -2.36 -11.46 5.68
N TRP A 171 -2.00 -11.31 6.96
CA TRP A 171 -2.34 -10.13 7.75
C TRP A 171 -1.08 -9.39 8.17
N ILE A 172 -0.93 -8.16 7.67
CA ILE A 172 0.18 -7.27 8.01
C ILE A 172 -0.33 -6.23 9.01
N GLY A 173 0.19 -6.26 10.22
CA GLY A 173 -0.21 -5.37 11.31
C GLY A 173 0.13 -3.89 11.03
N SER A 174 -0.48 -3.00 11.82
CA SER A 174 -0.26 -1.55 11.67
C SER A 174 1.19 -1.15 11.93
N GLY A 175 1.71 -0.20 11.15
CA GLY A 175 3.05 0.34 11.32
C GLY A 175 4.19 -0.64 11.00
N VAL A 176 3.91 -1.73 10.31
CA VAL A 176 4.93 -2.66 9.81
C VAL A 176 5.74 -2.00 8.71
N ILE A 177 7.05 -2.24 8.72
CA ILE A 177 7.98 -1.83 7.66
C ILE A 177 8.51 -3.09 6.98
N ILE A 178 8.40 -3.15 5.64
CA ILE A 178 8.90 -4.26 4.84
C ILE A 178 9.98 -3.75 3.91
N LEU A 179 11.18 -4.35 3.99
CA LEU A 179 12.32 -3.95 3.17
C LEU A 179 12.43 -4.77 1.89
N ASP A 180 13.23 -4.27 0.98
CA ASP A 180 13.49 -4.89 -0.32
C ASP A 180 14.03 -6.33 -0.20
N GLY A 181 13.62 -7.17 -1.13
CA GLY A 181 14.01 -8.58 -1.22
C GLY A 181 13.21 -9.52 -0.31
N VAL A 182 12.21 -9.02 0.44
CA VAL A 182 11.41 -9.83 1.36
C VAL A 182 10.27 -10.56 0.64
N THR A 183 10.14 -11.85 0.94
CA THR A 183 8.95 -12.66 0.65
C THR A 183 8.25 -13.06 1.94
N ILE A 184 6.96 -12.72 2.08
CA ILE A 184 6.08 -13.15 3.17
C ILE A 184 5.19 -14.27 2.63
N GLY A 185 5.37 -15.48 3.17
CA GLY A 185 4.66 -16.67 2.73
C GLY A 185 3.17 -16.64 3.10
N LYS A 186 2.38 -17.41 2.37
CA LYS A 186 0.92 -17.51 2.49
C LYS A 186 0.45 -17.76 3.93
N GLY A 187 -0.67 -17.17 4.31
CA GLY A 187 -1.32 -17.38 5.61
C GLY A 187 -0.54 -16.81 6.80
N THR A 188 0.39 -15.91 6.56
CA THR A 188 1.26 -15.35 7.61
C THR A 188 0.66 -14.12 8.26
N VAL A 189 0.90 -13.97 9.56
CA VAL A 189 0.57 -12.80 10.37
C VAL A 189 1.83 -12.07 10.78
N ILE A 190 1.94 -10.80 10.45
CA ILE A 190 3.00 -9.90 10.92
C ILE A 190 2.42 -8.96 11.97
N GLY A 191 2.95 -9.02 13.19
CA GLY A 191 2.53 -8.18 14.32
C GLY A 191 2.78 -6.70 14.08
N ALA A 192 1.98 -5.84 14.71
CA ALA A 192 2.09 -4.40 14.53
C ALA A 192 3.48 -3.85 14.92
N GLY A 193 3.98 -2.92 14.11
CA GLY A 193 5.25 -2.23 14.31
C GLY A 193 6.50 -3.09 14.08
N THR A 194 6.36 -4.26 13.47
CA THR A 194 7.48 -5.15 13.14
C THR A 194 8.27 -4.61 11.95
N LEU A 195 9.61 -4.71 12.02
CA LEU A 195 10.51 -4.48 10.90
C LEU A 195 10.86 -5.82 10.24
N VAL A 196 10.39 -6.02 9.00
CA VAL A 196 10.60 -7.25 8.24
C VAL A 196 11.76 -7.06 7.26
N THR A 197 12.90 -7.70 7.57
CA THR A 197 14.15 -7.58 6.79
C THR A 197 14.55 -8.89 6.10
N LYS A 198 13.83 -9.99 6.38
CA LYS A 198 14.11 -11.33 5.85
C LYS A 198 12.83 -12.04 5.47
N ASN A 199 12.95 -13.05 4.62
CA ASN A 199 11.81 -13.89 4.23
C ASN A 199 11.12 -14.52 5.44
N VAL A 200 9.80 -14.58 5.38
CA VAL A 200 8.96 -15.20 6.40
C VAL A 200 8.29 -16.43 5.80
N PRO A 201 8.44 -17.62 6.40
CA PRO A 201 7.77 -18.82 5.92
C PRO A 201 6.23 -18.70 5.96
N ALA A 202 5.56 -19.49 5.14
CA ALA A 202 4.10 -19.58 5.16
C ALA A 202 3.56 -20.01 6.54
N ASN A 203 2.34 -19.60 6.87
CA ASN A 203 1.62 -19.92 8.10
C ASN A 203 2.37 -19.56 9.39
N SER A 204 3.16 -18.49 9.34
CA SER A 204 3.95 -17.99 10.48
C SER A 204 3.26 -16.84 11.20
N ILE A 205 3.59 -16.65 12.47
CA ILE A 205 3.26 -15.43 13.23
C ILE A 205 4.57 -14.79 13.65
N ILE A 206 4.84 -13.60 13.15
CA ILE A 206 6.09 -12.85 13.41
C ILE A 206 5.76 -11.54 14.14
N TYR A 207 6.51 -11.23 15.17
CA TYR A 207 6.45 -9.97 15.90
C TYR A 207 7.79 -9.68 16.56
N ASP A 208 8.10 -8.39 16.75
CA ASP A 208 9.31 -7.98 17.43
C ASP A 208 9.15 -8.13 18.95
N LYS A 209 10.12 -8.79 19.59
CA LYS A 209 10.23 -8.80 21.05
C LYS A 209 10.87 -7.49 21.51
N ARG A 210 10.07 -6.57 22.05
CA ARG A 210 10.56 -5.29 22.55
C ARG A 210 10.91 -5.39 24.03
N ALA A 211 12.17 -5.11 24.38
CA ALA A 211 12.56 -4.90 25.76
C ALA A 211 12.07 -3.51 26.23
N ARG A 212 11.39 -3.44 27.37
CA ARG A 212 11.06 -2.18 28.03
C ARG A 212 12.16 -1.88 29.05
N VAL A 213 12.83 -0.75 28.88
CA VAL A 213 13.77 -0.22 29.87
C VAL A 213 13.05 0.93 30.57
N GLY A 214 12.66 0.72 31.80
CA GLY A 214 12.14 1.77 32.69
C GLY A 214 13.27 2.32 33.56
N LYS A 215 13.28 3.64 33.79
CA LYS A 215 14.09 4.29 34.80
C LYS A 215 13.15 5.10 35.68
N ASP A 216 13.39 5.08 36.97
CA ASP A 216 12.67 5.96 37.88
C ASP A 216 13.00 7.40 37.53
N ARG A 217 11.99 8.25 37.50
CA ARG A 217 12.19 9.70 37.39
C ARG A 217 12.50 10.24 38.77
N ILE A 218 13.80 10.24 39.11
CA ILE A 218 14.26 10.83 40.40
C ILE A 218 14.17 12.35 40.25
N ILE A 219 13.30 12.96 40.99
CA ILE A 219 13.32 14.41 41.23
C ILE A 219 14.35 14.64 42.33
N LEU A 220 15.55 15.07 41.94
CA LEU A 220 16.52 15.58 42.90
C LEU A 220 15.89 16.84 43.52
N LYS A 221 15.42 16.75 44.78
CA LYS A 221 15.14 17.93 45.60
C LYS A 221 16.49 18.49 46.03
N ASN A 222 16.85 19.64 45.49
CA ASN A 222 17.90 20.48 46.04
C ASN A 222 17.40 21.09 47.35
#